data_b4b71b25d4eba4acbefc0064e3a07d0e
#
_entry.id   b4b71b25d4eba4acbefc0064e3a07d0e
#
_cell.length_a   1.000
_cell.length_b   1.000
_cell.length_c   1.000
_cell.angle_alpha   90.00
_cell.angle_beta   90.00
_cell.angle_gamma   90.00
#
_symmetry.space_group_name_H-M   'P 1'
#
loop_
_entity.id
_entity.type
_entity.pdbx_description
1 polymer ?
#
loop_
_entity_poly.entity_id
_entity_poly.type
_entity_poly.pdbx_seq_one_letter_code
_entity_poly.pdbx_strand_id
1 'polypeptide(L)'
;MALWDLMAKKANKPLYKYLGLPKPSQPTSVTIGINPVDIIRERIPLILKDNKFKSLKVKLGNPLGIEADKEMFNEVHEMSKNYNVKLRVDANGGWDVNQTLDMMDWLNEREVDYIEQPIKEGDESDLKYIFERRKMPIYLDESCRYAKQIPLWAKYVDGINLKLMKCGGITEGLKIINTARAHGLKTMIGCMSESSVSIAASAS
;
A
#
# COMPACT_ATOMS: atom_id res chain seq x y z
N MET A 1 -4.74 -5.89 -19.99
CA MET A 1 -3.43 -5.20 -20.19
C MET A 1 -2.93 -5.33 -21.63
N ALA A 2 -2.87 -6.54 -22.21
CA ALA A 2 -2.31 -6.76 -23.56
C ALA A 2 -2.89 -5.86 -24.67
N LEU A 3 -4.22 -5.61 -24.70
CA LEU A 3 -4.83 -4.73 -25.70
C LEU A 3 -4.34 -3.28 -25.57
N TRP A 4 -4.17 -2.77 -24.35
CA TRP A 4 -3.63 -1.43 -24.13
C TRP A 4 -2.17 -1.31 -24.60
N ASP A 5 -1.34 -2.34 -24.32
CA ASP A 5 0.03 -2.40 -24.81
C ASP A 5 0.08 -2.43 -26.34
N LEU A 6 -0.76 -3.27 -26.98
CA LEU A 6 -0.88 -3.33 -28.44
C LEU A 6 -1.28 -1.98 -29.05
N MET A 7 -2.26 -1.30 -28.45
CA MET A 7 -2.73 0.00 -28.95
C MET A 7 -1.67 1.08 -28.81
N ALA A 8 -0.95 1.11 -27.68
CA ALA A 8 0.15 2.03 -27.45
C ALA A 8 1.29 1.78 -28.45
N LYS A 9 1.65 0.52 -28.69
CA LYS A 9 2.66 0.15 -29.71
C LYS A 9 2.24 0.55 -31.13
N LYS A 10 0.99 0.28 -31.52
CA LYS A 10 0.46 0.74 -32.81
C LYS A 10 0.49 2.25 -32.97
N ALA A 11 0.28 3.00 -31.89
CA ALA A 11 0.36 4.45 -31.88
C ALA A 11 1.81 4.98 -31.75
N ASN A 12 2.81 4.10 -31.70
CA ASN A 12 4.21 4.42 -31.45
C ASN A 12 4.42 5.34 -30.22
N LYS A 13 3.73 5.03 -29.11
CA LYS A 13 3.80 5.80 -27.86
C LYS A 13 4.05 4.85 -26.66
N PRO A 14 4.83 5.27 -25.66
CA PRO A 14 4.84 4.55 -24.38
C PRO A 14 3.45 4.62 -23.75
N LEU A 15 3.11 3.60 -22.94
CA LEU A 15 1.76 3.42 -22.42
C LEU A 15 1.25 4.64 -21.63
N TYR A 16 2.04 5.20 -20.73
CA TYR A 16 1.65 6.41 -19.98
C TYR A 16 1.25 7.57 -20.91
N LYS A 17 2.02 7.79 -21.97
CA LYS A 17 1.75 8.87 -22.94
C LYS A 17 0.50 8.58 -23.77
N TYR A 18 0.27 7.31 -24.13
CA TYR A 18 -0.93 6.88 -24.82
C TYR A 18 -2.19 7.07 -23.94
N LEU A 19 -2.07 6.87 -22.63
CA LEU A 19 -3.12 7.13 -21.64
C LEU A 19 -3.32 8.61 -21.30
N GLY A 20 -2.48 9.51 -21.83
CA GLY A 20 -2.53 10.94 -21.52
C GLY A 20 -1.97 11.27 -20.13
N LEU A 21 -1.17 10.38 -19.56
CA LEU A 21 -0.57 10.56 -18.23
C LEU A 21 0.83 11.19 -18.34
N PRO A 22 1.29 11.88 -17.29
CA PRO A 22 2.67 12.36 -17.22
C PRO A 22 3.66 11.19 -17.13
N LYS A 23 4.93 11.44 -17.43
CA LYS A 23 5.98 10.45 -17.20
C LYS A 23 6.03 10.09 -15.71
N PRO A 24 6.06 8.79 -15.36
CA PRO A 24 6.16 8.36 -13.97
C PRO A 24 7.40 8.94 -13.28
N SER A 25 7.21 9.52 -12.12
CA SER A 25 8.29 10.15 -11.33
C SER A 25 8.18 9.88 -9.83
N GLN A 26 7.15 9.16 -9.40
CA GLN A 26 6.92 8.89 -7.99
C GLN A 26 7.93 7.86 -7.46
N PRO A 27 8.51 8.08 -6.26
CA PRO A 27 9.40 7.10 -5.66
C PRO A 27 8.64 5.83 -5.28
N THR A 28 9.31 4.69 -5.38
CA THR A 28 8.79 3.41 -4.94
C THR A 28 9.12 3.13 -3.48
N SER A 29 8.36 2.21 -2.87
CA SER A 29 8.66 1.62 -1.57
C SER A 29 9.24 0.21 -1.76
N VAL A 30 10.08 -0.23 -0.83
CA VAL A 30 10.44 -1.64 -0.70
C VAL A 30 9.58 -2.27 0.38
N THR A 31 9.07 -3.46 0.11
CA THR A 31 8.26 -4.21 1.07
C THR A 31 9.15 -5.12 1.92
N ILE A 32 9.00 -5.01 3.22
CA ILE A 32 9.56 -5.90 4.23
C ILE A 32 8.44 -6.87 4.63
N GLY A 33 8.60 -8.15 4.30
CA GLY A 33 7.65 -9.20 4.69
C GLY A 33 7.74 -9.52 6.18
N ILE A 34 6.74 -10.25 6.70
CA ILE A 34 6.79 -10.80 8.05
C ILE A 34 7.92 -11.82 8.09
N ASN A 35 8.92 -11.55 8.93
CA ASN A 35 10.10 -12.39 9.08
C ASN A 35 10.56 -12.36 10.55
N PRO A 36 11.31 -13.38 11.00
CA PRO A 36 12.03 -13.34 12.26
C PRO A 36 13.00 -12.14 12.34
N VAL A 37 13.26 -11.66 13.55
CA VAL A 37 14.08 -10.46 13.79
C VAL A 37 15.51 -10.62 13.27
N ASP A 38 16.10 -11.80 13.36
CA ASP A 38 17.43 -12.10 12.80
C ASP A 38 17.51 -11.87 11.29
N ILE A 39 16.48 -12.31 10.56
CA ILE A 39 16.36 -12.08 9.11
C ILE A 39 16.19 -10.58 8.80
N ILE A 40 15.45 -9.84 9.64
CA ILE A 40 15.30 -8.38 9.48
C ILE A 40 16.67 -7.70 9.62
N ARG A 41 17.46 -8.06 10.64
CA ARG A 41 18.81 -7.54 10.87
C ARG A 41 19.75 -7.73 9.70
N GLU A 42 19.65 -8.86 9.01
CA GLU A 42 20.46 -9.13 7.82
C GLU A 42 19.97 -8.33 6.60
N ARG A 43 18.67 -8.21 6.40
CA ARG A 43 18.08 -7.67 5.16
C ARG A 43 18.02 -6.15 5.11
N ILE A 44 17.70 -5.47 6.21
CA ILE A 44 17.54 -4.01 6.22
C ILE A 44 18.80 -3.27 5.76
N PRO A 45 20.02 -3.60 6.26
CA PRO A 45 21.24 -2.94 5.78
C PRO A 45 21.47 -3.12 4.28
N LEU A 46 21.16 -4.31 3.74
CA LEU A 46 21.34 -4.58 2.31
C LEU A 46 20.36 -3.76 1.45
N ILE A 47 19.13 -3.57 1.92
CA ILE A 47 18.11 -2.77 1.23
C ILE A 47 18.47 -1.29 1.27
N LEU A 48 18.95 -0.79 2.39
CA LEU A 48 19.20 0.64 2.60
C LEU A 48 20.59 1.10 2.16
N LYS A 49 21.50 0.17 1.87
CA LYS A 49 22.92 0.42 1.53
C LYS A 49 23.15 1.55 0.52
N ASP A 50 22.31 1.60 -0.52
CA ASP A 50 22.53 2.53 -1.65
C ASP A 50 21.63 3.78 -1.57
N ASN A 51 20.84 3.96 -0.51
CA ASN A 51 19.89 5.07 -0.36
C ASN A 51 18.91 5.27 -1.55
N LYS A 52 18.65 4.19 -2.31
CA LYS A 52 17.79 4.25 -3.51
C LYS A 52 16.31 4.40 -3.19
N PHE A 53 15.90 3.92 -2.02
CA PHE A 53 14.49 3.90 -1.63
C PHE A 53 14.21 5.00 -0.61
N LYS A 54 13.04 5.62 -0.76
CA LYS A 54 12.58 6.71 0.13
C LYS A 54 11.53 6.25 1.13
N SER A 55 11.08 5.01 1.01
CA SER A 55 10.12 4.42 1.95
C SER A 55 10.23 2.90 2.01
N LEU A 56 9.97 2.36 3.19
CA LEU A 56 9.78 0.94 3.45
C LEU A 56 8.30 0.70 3.79
N LYS A 57 7.71 -0.36 3.24
CA LYS A 57 6.39 -0.85 3.63
C LYS A 57 6.59 -2.13 4.44
N VAL A 58 6.24 -2.10 5.71
CA VAL A 58 6.39 -3.21 6.65
C VAL A 58 5.09 -3.99 6.72
N LYS A 59 5.15 -5.28 6.40
CA LYS A 59 4.01 -6.19 6.53
C LYS A 59 3.84 -6.58 7.99
N LEU A 60 2.63 -6.39 8.49
CA LEU A 60 2.17 -6.78 9.82
C LEU A 60 0.93 -7.69 9.70
N GLY A 61 0.25 -7.96 10.81
CA GLY A 61 -0.80 -8.96 10.86
C GLY A 61 -0.23 -10.36 11.06
N ASN A 62 0.82 -10.47 11.88
CA ASN A 62 1.48 -11.73 12.18
C ASN A 62 0.50 -12.72 12.86
N PRO A 63 0.40 -13.97 12.39
CA PRO A 63 -0.42 -14.99 13.06
C PRO A 63 -0.08 -15.24 14.53
N LEU A 64 1.14 -14.86 14.97
CA LEU A 64 1.57 -14.94 16.36
C LEU A 64 1.06 -13.77 17.22
N GLY A 65 0.35 -12.81 16.60
CA GLY A 65 -0.28 -11.69 17.26
C GLY A 65 0.53 -10.39 17.27
N ILE A 66 -0.06 -9.37 17.90
CA ILE A 66 0.41 -7.98 17.90
C ILE A 66 1.81 -7.81 18.49
N GLU A 67 2.17 -8.57 19.52
CA GLU A 67 3.49 -8.42 20.15
C GLU A 67 4.61 -8.86 19.17
N ALA A 68 4.37 -9.89 18.35
CA ALA A 68 5.29 -10.28 17.29
C ALA A 68 5.37 -9.21 16.17
N ASP A 69 4.26 -8.55 15.85
CA ASP A 69 4.24 -7.40 14.94
C ASP A 69 5.10 -6.25 15.49
N LYS A 70 4.92 -5.91 16.75
CA LYS A 70 5.68 -4.83 17.42
C LYS A 70 7.17 -5.13 17.52
N GLU A 71 7.53 -6.37 17.85
CA GLU A 71 8.94 -6.78 17.92
C GLU A 71 9.63 -6.62 16.57
N MET A 72 9.04 -7.17 15.52
CA MET A 72 9.58 -7.06 14.17
C MET A 72 9.62 -5.61 13.68
N PHE A 73 8.55 -4.84 13.89
CA PHE A 73 8.49 -3.44 13.48
C PHE A 73 9.54 -2.60 14.20
N ASN A 74 9.71 -2.76 15.51
CA ASN A 74 10.73 -2.05 16.27
C ASN A 74 12.11 -2.27 15.68
N GLU A 75 12.45 -3.49 15.29
CA GLU A 75 13.75 -3.77 14.67
C GLU A 75 13.91 -3.01 13.34
N VAL A 76 12.88 -3.04 12.46
CA VAL A 76 12.91 -2.27 11.22
C VAL A 76 13.05 -0.78 11.50
N HIS A 77 12.30 -0.25 12.47
CA HIS A 77 12.32 1.16 12.84
C HIS A 77 13.69 1.59 13.35
N GLU A 78 14.27 0.86 14.31
CA GLU A 78 15.60 1.17 14.86
C GLU A 78 16.69 1.15 13.76
N MET A 79 16.69 0.13 12.92
CA MET A 79 17.67 0.01 11.85
C MET A 79 17.51 1.07 10.74
N SER A 80 16.32 1.63 10.57
CA SER A 80 16.04 2.65 9.57
C SER A 80 16.28 4.09 10.03
N LYS A 81 16.44 4.34 11.33
CA LYS A 81 16.61 5.70 11.92
C LYS A 81 17.71 6.55 11.29
N ASN A 82 18.81 5.92 10.91
CA ASN A 82 19.95 6.61 10.32
C ASN A 82 19.80 6.86 8.80
N TYR A 83 18.67 6.47 8.22
CA TYR A 83 18.38 6.62 6.81
C TYR A 83 17.18 7.54 6.63
N ASN A 84 17.21 8.36 5.60
CA ASN A 84 16.06 9.25 5.28
C ASN A 84 14.98 8.47 4.53
N VAL A 85 14.33 7.54 5.22
CA VAL A 85 13.25 6.69 4.70
C VAL A 85 12.01 6.81 5.56
N LYS A 86 10.85 6.85 4.93
CA LYS A 86 9.54 6.83 5.57
C LYS A 86 9.07 5.40 5.78
N LEU A 87 8.42 5.17 6.90
CA LEU A 87 7.82 3.87 7.20
C LEU A 87 6.32 3.89 6.90
N ARG A 88 5.84 2.82 6.34
CA ARG A 88 4.44 2.53 6.04
C ARG A 88 4.13 1.12 6.49
N VAL A 89 2.90 0.89 6.89
CA VAL A 89 2.49 -0.41 7.42
C VAL A 89 1.35 -0.97 6.59
N ASP A 90 1.37 -2.29 6.40
CA ASP A 90 0.29 -3.05 5.80
C ASP A 90 -0.04 -4.23 6.71
N ALA A 91 -1.20 -4.16 7.37
CA ALA A 91 -1.65 -5.16 8.31
C ALA A 91 -2.33 -6.37 7.64
N ASN A 92 -2.57 -6.31 6.32
CA ASN A 92 -3.21 -7.37 5.53
C ASN A 92 -4.49 -7.95 6.15
N GLY A 93 -5.28 -7.10 6.83
CA GLY A 93 -6.51 -7.51 7.50
C GLY A 93 -6.29 -8.39 8.73
N GLY A 94 -5.11 -8.33 9.32
CA GLY A 94 -4.72 -9.21 10.43
C GLY A 94 -5.17 -8.74 11.81
N TRP A 95 -5.78 -7.56 11.92
CA TRP A 95 -6.20 -6.98 13.21
C TRP A 95 -7.72 -6.89 13.35
N ASP A 96 -8.20 -6.99 14.59
CA ASP A 96 -9.55 -6.56 14.95
C ASP A 96 -9.60 -5.04 15.21
N VAL A 97 -10.79 -4.52 15.57
CA VAL A 97 -11.01 -3.09 15.82
C VAL A 97 -10.15 -2.55 16.96
N ASN A 98 -10.08 -3.27 18.09
CA ASN A 98 -9.33 -2.82 19.26
C ASN A 98 -7.82 -2.86 18.97
N GLN A 99 -7.37 -3.95 18.38
CA GLN A 99 -5.98 -4.11 17.93
C GLN A 99 -5.60 -3.01 16.94
N THR A 100 -6.49 -2.66 16.01
CA THR A 100 -6.26 -1.58 15.03
C THR A 100 -6.04 -0.24 15.72
N LEU A 101 -6.89 0.12 16.69
CA LEU A 101 -6.77 1.38 17.42
C LEU A 101 -5.50 1.43 18.28
N ASP A 102 -5.19 0.36 19.01
CA ASP A 102 -3.99 0.27 19.83
C ASP A 102 -2.72 0.36 18.98
N MET A 103 -2.71 -0.34 17.82
CA MET A 103 -1.58 -0.27 16.89
C MET A 103 -1.46 1.08 16.21
N MET A 104 -2.58 1.76 15.93
CA MET A 104 -2.55 3.14 15.40
C MET A 104 -1.87 4.10 16.36
N ASP A 105 -2.20 4.04 17.65
CA ASP A 105 -1.59 4.88 18.67
C ASP A 105 -0.08 4.60 18.75
N TRP A 106 0.29 3.35 18.83
CA TRP A 106 1.66 2.90 18.93
C TRP A 106 2.51 3.23 17.68
N LEU A 107 1.95 3.10 16.47
CA LEU A 107 2.62 3.41 15.20
C LEU A 107 2.71 4.92 14.96
N ASN A 108 1.72 5.69 15.40
CA ASN A 108 1.73 7.14 15.29
C ASN A 108 2.89 7.77 16.09
N GLU A 109 3.21 7.24 17.26
CA GLU A 109 4.39 7.64 18.05
C GLU A 109 5.72 7.37 17.33
N ARG A 110 5.70 6.50 16.31
CA ARG A 110 6.86 6.12 15.49
C ARG A 110 6.86 6.75 14.09
N GLU A 111 6.03 7.78 13.92
CA GLU A 111 5.94 8.58 12.70
C GLU A 111 5.68 7.76 11.42
N VAL A 112 4.85 6.72 11.51
CA VAL A 112 4.42 5.92 10.36
C VAL A 112 3.46 6.74 9.49
N ASP A 113 3.70 6.76 8.19
CA ASP A 113 2.93 7.59 7.24
C ASP A 113 1.43 7.20 7.16
N TYR A 114 1.12 5.89 7.15
CA TYR A 114 -0.25 5.35 7.08
C TYR A 114 -0.30 3.85 7.38
N ILE A 115 -1.50 3.36 7.64
CA ILE A 115 -1.81 1.92 7.73
C ILE A 115 -2.63 1.51 6.52
N GLU A 116 -2.22 0.41 5.89
CA GLU A 116 -2.94 -0.26 4.81
C GLU A 116 -3.68 -1.47 5.37
N GLN A 117 -4.94 -1.65 4.96
CA GLN A 117 -5.83 -2.76 5.28
C GLN A 117 -5.73 -3.26 6.73
N PRO A 118 -6.15 -2.45 7.73
CA PRO A 118 -6.03 -2.83 9.13
C PRO A 118 -6.90 -4.03 9.51
N ILE A 119 -8.15 -4.06 9.03
CA ILE A 119 -9.16 -5.07 9.34
C ILE A 119 -9.41 -6.00 8.15
N LYS A 120 -9.96 -7.18 8.45
CA LYS A 120 -10.25 -8.22 7.47
C LYS A 120 -11.28 -7.75 6.43
N GLU A 121 -11.12 -8.22 5.18
CA GLU A 121 -12.14 -8.09 4.14
C GLU A 121 -13.44 -8.77 4.60
N GLY A 122 -14.55 -8.03 4.56
CA GLY A 122 -15.85 -8.43 5.07
C GLY A 122 -16.27 -7.69 6.35
N ASP A 123 -15.32 -7.13 7.08
CA ASP A 123 -15.57 -6.40 8.34
C ASP A 123 -15.58 -4.87 8.14
N GLU A 124 -15.77 -4.40 6.88
CA GLU A 124 -15.68 -2.97 6.53
C GLU A 124 -16.71 -2.07 7.24
N SER A 125 -17.76 -2.66 7.83
CA SER A 125 -18.72 -1.92 8.68
C SER A 125 -18.04 -1.22 9.87
N ASP A 126 -16.92 -1.74 10.33
CA ASP A 126 -16.17 -1.23 11.46
C ASP A 126 -15.28 -0.04 11.10
N LEU A 127 -15.02 0.18 9.79
CA LEU A 127 -14.20 1.29 9.31
C LEU A 127 -14.70 2.65 9.82
N LYS A 128 -16.01 2.86 9.92
CA LYS A 128 -16.55 4.10 10.46
C LYS A 128 -16.08 4.37 11.88
N TYR A 129 -16.16 3.37 12.75
CA TYR A 129 -15.75 3.49 14.13
C TYR A 129 -14.24 3.74 14.28
N ILE A 130 -13.44 3.03 13.48
CA ILE A 130 -11.99 3.21 13.45
C ILE A 130 -11.63 4.61 12.90
N PHE A 131 -12.27 5.04 11.82
CA PHE A 131 -12.01 6.31 11.17
C PHE A 131 -12.25 7.51 12.07
N GLU A 132 -13.34 7.49 12.86
CA GLU A 132 -13.66 8.55 13.82
C GLU A 132 -12.64 8.69 14.95
N ARG A 133 -11.84 7.64 15.20
CA ARG A 133 -10.85 7.55 16.29
C ARG A 133 -9.41 7.51 15.81
N ARG A 134 -9.22 7.46 14.47
CA ARG A 134 -7.89 7.30 13.90
C ARG A 134 -6.97 8.46 14.22
N LYS A 135 -5.69 8.17 14.40
CA LYS A 135 -4.61 9.14 14.54
C LYS A 135 -3.69 9.21 13.32
N MET A 136 -3.91 8.34 12.34
CA MET A 136 -3.13 8.28 11.11
C MET A 136 -4.00 7.85 9.93
N PRO A 137 -3.57 8.10 8.69
CA PRO A 137 -4.33 7.75 7.50
C PRO A 137 -4.54 6.24 7.35
N ILE A 138 -5.71 5.86 6.80
CA ILE A 138 -6.09 4.48 6.48
C ILE A 138 -6.19 4.32 4.97
N TYR A 139 -5.57 3.28 4.44
CA TYR A 139 -5.68 2.88 3.04
C TYR A 139 -6.31 1.48 2.93
N LEU A 140 -7.20 1.29 1.96
CA LEU A 140 -7.75 -0.04 1.66
C LEU A 140 -6.97 -0.72 0.54
N ASP A 141 -6.77 -2.03 0.67
CA ASP A 141 -6.23 -2.92 -0.36
C ASP A 141 -7.25 -3.98 -0.75
N GLU A 142 -7.38 -5.03 0.05
CA GLU A 142 -8.25 -6.18 -0.24
C GLU A 142 -9.72 -5.79 -0.33
N SER A 143 -10.17 -4.88 0.50
CA SER A 143 -11.55 -4.37 0.54
C SER A 143 -11.91 -3.44 -0.63
N CYS A 144 -10.96 -3.09 -1.49
CA CYS A 144 -11.20 -2.21 -2.64
C CYS A 144 -10.54 -2.75 -3.92
N ARG A 145 -11.25 -3.61 -4.64
CA ARG A 145 -10.80 -4.22 -5.90
C ARG A 145 -11.31 -3.50 -7.14
N TYR A 146 -12.47 -2.88 -7.06
CA TYR A 146 -13.15 -2.27 -8.20
C TYR A 146 -13.64 -0.85 -7.87
N ALA A 147 -13.73 -0.01 -8.87
CA ALA A 147 -14.21 1.37 -8.73
C ALA A 147 -15.58 1.48 -8.03
N LYS A 148 -16.48 0.52 -8.29
CA LYS A 148 -17.82 0.49 -7.67
C LYS A 148 -17.83 0.33 -6.15
N GLN A 149 -16.72 -0.14 -5.55
CA GLN A 149 -16.61 -0.31 -4.10
C GLN A 149 -16.18 0.99 -3.41
N ILE A 150 -15.51 1.89 -4.11
CA ILE A 150 -14.99 3.13 -3.53
C ILE A 150 -16.07 3.98 -2.84
N PRO A 151 -17.24 4.25 -3.44
CA PRO A 151 -18.29 5.05 -2.79
C PRO A 151 -18.78 4.47 -1.46
N LEU A 152 -18.66 3.15 -1.27
CA LEU A 152 -19.12 2.49 -0.04
C LEU A 152 -18.26 2.90 1.16
N TRP A 153 -16.95 3.07 0.94
CA TRP A 153 -15.96 3.26 2.01
C TRP A 153 -15.30 4.63 2.01
N ALA A 154 -15.51 5.45 0.98
CA ALA A 154 -14.83 6.72 0.78
C ALA A 154 -14.92 7.69 1.95
N LYS A 155 -15.97 7.61 2.77
CA LYS A 155 -16.15 8.46 3.96
C LYS A 155 -15.35 7.99 5.18
N TYR A 156 -14.77 6.79 5.12
CA TYR A 156 -14.18 6.11 6.26
C TYR A 156 -12.73 5.68 6.02
N VAL A 157 -12.11 6.20 4.95
CA VAL A 157 -10.71 5.95 4.61
C VAL A 157 -10.08 7.19 3.98
N ASP A 158 -8.75 7.26 3.96
CA ASP A 158 -7.99 8.36 3.38
C ASP A 158 -7.44 8.02 1.99
N GLY A 159 -7.39 6.74 1.64
CA GLY A 159 -6.87 6.30 0.35
C GLY A 159 -7.13 4.84 0.03
N ILE A 160 -6.70 4.46 -1.15
CA ILE A 160 -6.80 3.09 -1.67
C ILE A 160 -5.50 2.63 -2.32
N ASN A 161 -5.25 1.32 -2.27
CA ASN A 161 -4.17 0.66 -2.99
C ASN A 161 -4.70 0.01 -4.27
N LEU A 162 -4.41 0.64 -5.40
CA LEU A 162 -4.69 0.08 -6.72
C LEU A 162 -3.63 -0.97 -7.08
N LYS A 163 -4.06 -2.18 -7.41
CA LYS A 163 -3.22 -3.22 -8.00
C LYS A 163 -3.88 -3.70 -9.30
N LEU A 164 -3.18 -3.58 -10.43
CA LEU A 164 -3.75 -3.93 -11.75
C LEU A 164 -4.17 -5.39 -11.81
N MET A 165 -3.45 -6.28 -11.15
CA MET A 165 -3.77 -7.70 -11.09
C MET A 165 -5.05 -7.95 -10.28
N LYS A 166 -5.28 -7.19 -9.21
CA LYS A 166 -6.47 -7.29 -8.36
C LYS A 166 -7.73 -6.80 -9.07
N CYS A 167 -7.64 -5.69 -9.83
CA CYS A 167 -8.78 -5.09 -10.51
C CYS A 167 -9.02 -5.58 -11.95
N GLY A 168 -8.15 -6.46 -12.46
CA GLY A 168 -8.27 -7.03 -13.80
C GLY A 168 -7.65 -6.20 -14.92
N GLY A 169 -6.93 -5.11 -14.60
CA GLY A 169 -6.10 -4.38 -15.55
C GLY A 169 -6.38 -2.89 -15.69
N ILE A 170 -5.78 -2.28 -16.72
CA ILE A 170 -5.67 -0.83 -16.90
C ILE A 170 -7.04 -0.14 -16.98
N THR A 171 -8.00 -0.70 -17.71
CA THR A 171 -9.32 -0.08 -17.89
C THR A 171 -10.02 0.15 -16.54
N GLU A 172 -10.04 -0.85 -15.69
CA GLU A 172 -10.64 -0.72 -14.36
C GLU A 172 -9.73 0.13 -13.45
N GLY A 173 -8.41 0.00 -13.58
CA GLY A 173 -7.45 0.84 -12.86
C GLY A 173 -7.70 2.34 -13.08
N LEU A 174 -7.93 2.77 -14.30
CA LEU A 174 -8.28 4.16 -14.63
C LEU A 174 -9.61 4.60 -13.99
N LYS A 175 -10.62 3.70 -13.98
CA LYS A 175 -11.89 3.99 -13.28
C LYS A 175 -11.66 4.16 -11.78
N ILE A 176 -10.86 3.28 -11.16
CA ILE A 176 -10.50 3.36 -9.75
C ILE A 176 -9.86 4.71 -9.43
N ILE A 177 -8.83 5.12 -10.20
CA ILE A 177 -8.13 6.40 -10.00
C ILE A 177 -9.11 7.58 -10.10
N ASN A 178 -9.95 7.60 -11.13
CA ASN A 178 -10.90 8.69 -11.35
C ASN A 178 -11.98 8.73 -10.26
N THR A 179 -12.49 7.58 -9.84
CA THR A 179 -13.50 7.50 -8.77
C THR A 179 -12.89 7.90 -7.42
N ALA A 180 -11.70 7.41 -7.09
CA ALA A 180 -11.00 7.80 -5.86
C ALA A 180 -10.77 9.32 -5.81
N ARG A 181 -10.29 9.91 -6.91
CA ARG A 181 -10.10 11.36 -7.03
C ARG A 181 -11.42 12.13 -6.86
N ALA A 182 -12.51 11.66 -7.45
CA ALA A 182 -13.83 12.29 -7.32
C ALA A 182 -14.34 12.27 -5.87
N HIS A 183 -13.91 11.29 -5.07
CA HIS A 183 -14.23 11.18 -3.64
C HIS A 183 -13.17 11.80 -2.71
N GLY A 184 -12.15 12.49 -3.25
CA GLY A 184 -11.08 13.12 -2.45
C GLY A 184 -10.08 12.14 -1.85
N LEU A 185 -10.08 10.87 -2.27
CA LEU A 185 -9.17 9.87 -1.76
C LEU A 185 -7.80 9.93 -2.44
N LYS A 186 -6.77 9.64 -1.68
CA LYS A 186 -5.42 9.39 -2.21
C LYS A 186 -5.36 7.99 -2.85
N THR A 187 -4.47 7.85 -3.82
CA THR A 187 -4.23 6.56 -4.48
C THR A 187 -2.75 6.16 -4.34
N MET A 188 -2.54 4.90 -4.03
CA MET A 188 -1.26 4.24 -4.11
C MET A 188 -1.35 3.15 -5.18
N ILE A 189 -0.27 2.90 -5.91
CA ILE A 189 -0.18 1.79 -6.85
C ILE A 189 0.75 0.74 -6.26
N GLY A 190 0.15 -0.38 -5.88
CA GLY A 190 0.86 -1.57 -5.41
C GLY A 190 0.96 -2.64 -6.49
N CYS A 191 1.56 -3.75 -6.12
CA CYS A 191 1.63 -4.95 -6.95
C CYS A 191 1.46 -6.22 -6.10
N MET A 192 1.21 -7.31 -6.78
CA MET A 192 1.37 -8.66 -6.25
C MET A 192 2.76 -9.19 -6.66
N SER A 193 3.01 -10.47 -6.50
CA SER A 193 4.15 -11.14 -7.14
C SER A 193 3.84 -11.26 -8.64
N GLU A 194 4.35 -10.33 -9.42
CA GLU A 194 3.99 -10.13 -10.83
C GLU A 194 5.22 -10.16 -11.73
N SER A 195 4.98 -10.42 -13.02
CA SER A 195 6.02 -10.32 -14.03
C SER A 195 6.43 -8.86 -14.29
N SER A 196 7.62 -8.66 -14.85
CA SER A 196 8.10 -7.34 -15.27
C SER A 196 7.13 -6.61 -16.21
N VAL A 197 6.38 -7.34 -17.03
CA VAL A 197 5.36 -6.78 -17.94
C VAL A 197 4.22 -6.13 -17.16
N SER A 198 3.72 -6.80 -16.12
CA SER A 198 2.65 -6.26 -15.27
C SER A 198 3.14 -5.08 -14.42
N ILE A 199 4.33 -5.21 -13.84
CA ILE A 199 4.96 -4.12 -13.07
C ILE A 199 5.17 -2.88 -13.95
N ALA A 200 5.68 -3.04 -15.16
CA ALA A 200 5.87 -1.93 -16.10
C ALA A 200 4.55 -1.24 -16.46
N ALA A 201 3.47 -2.02 -16.63
CA ALA A 201 2.14 -1.45 -16.88
C ALA A 201 1.60 -0.68 -15.65
N SER A 202 1.85 -1.17 -14.44
CA SER A 202 1.46 -0.49 -13.20
C SER A 202 2.26 0.80 -12.97
N ALA A 203 3.53 0.80 -13.38
CA ALA A 203 4.43 1.96 -13.26
C ALA A 203 4.19 3.02 -14.35
N SER A 204 3.36 2.72 -15.36
CA SER A 204 3.04 3.63 -16.47
C SER A 204 1.86 4.52 -16.18
#